data_c256257bc91e921b0300f88f5cfa1db2
#
_entry.id   c256257bc91e921b0300f88f5cfa1db2
#
_cell.length_a   1.000
_cell.length_b   1.000
_cell.length_c   1.000
_cell.angle_alpha   90.00
_cell.angle_beta   90.00
_cell.angle_gamma   90.00
#
_symmetry.space_group_name_H-M   'P 1'
#
loop_
_entity.id
_entity.type
_entity.pdbx_description
1 polymer ?
#
loop_
_entity_poly.entity_id
_entity_poly.type
_entity_poly.pdbx_seq_one_letter_code
_entity_poly.pdbx_strand_id
1 'polypeptide(L)'
;MKARGRVFKYGDNVDTDVIIPARYLNTADPKELASHCMEDIDKNFAIIVAKKNFGCGSSREHAPLAIKSSGISCVIASTFARIFFRNSINIGLPIIECDEAAKAIEDGDELEIDFNSGIIKNITKNENYKGEPFPEFMQNIINSNGLINYIKN
;
A
#
# COMPACT_ATOMS: atom_id res chain seq x y z
N MET A 1 4.83 6.76 -13.36
CA MET A 1 5.05 5.67 -12.38
C MET A 1 3.96 4.62 -12.50
N LYS A 2 4.34 3.37 -12.63
CA LYS A 2 3.42 2.25 -12.80
C LYS A 2 3.80 1.09 -11.89
N ALA A 3 2.81 0.27 -11.53
CA ALA A 3 3.04 -0.97 -10.80
C ALA A 3 2.27 -2.12 -11.44
N ARG A 4 2.78 -3.33 -11.33
CA ARG A 4 2.13 -4.53 -11.83
C ARG A 4 2.43 -5.70 -10.89
N GLY A 5 1.43 -6.52 -10.62
CA GLY A 5 1.61 -7.70 -9.80
C GLY A 5 0.30 -8.37 -9.42
N ARG A 6 0.44 -9.46 -8.67
CA ARG A 6 -0.69 -10.23 -8.14
C ARG A 6 -1.16 -9.65 -6.82
N VAL A 7 -2.44 -9.81 -6.57
CA VAL A 7 -3.15 -9.23 -5.42
C VAL A 7 -3.27 -10.23 -4.29
N PHE A 8 -2.99 -9.76 -3.07
CA PHE A 8 -3.47 -10.38 -1.84
C PHE A 8 -4.58 -9.49 -1.28
N LYS A 9 -5.75 -10.08 -1.04
CA LYS A 9 -6.94 -9.31 -0.64
C LYS A 9 -7.27 -9.49 0.84
N TYR A 10 -7.46 -8.36 1.52
CA TYR A 10 -7.95 -8.27 2.89
C TYR A 10 -9.36 -7.65 2.92
N GLY A 11 -10.00 -7.71 4.09
CA GLY A 11 -11.30 -7.11 4.34
C GLY A 11 -11.21 -5.71 4.94
N ASP A 12 -12.21 -5.38 5.76
CA ASP A 12 -12.31 -4.11 6.48
C ASP A 12 -11.38 -4.08 7.69
N ASN A 13 -10.99 -2.86 8.10
CA ASN A 13 -10.32 -2.60 9.38
C ASN A 13 -9.03 -3.43 9.58
N VAL A 14 -8.18 -3.48 8.55
CA VAL A 14 -6.85 -4.06 8.69
C VAL A 14 -6.02 -3.12 9.56
N ASP A 15 -5.81 -3.46 10.83
CA ASP A 15 -5.10 -2.60 11.74
C ASP A 15 -3.57 -2.77 11.65
N THR A 16 -2.85 -1.82 12.25
CA THR A 16 -1.38 -1.81 12.18
C THR A 16 -0.76 -3.04 12.86
N ASP A 17 -1.44 -3.66 13.82
CA ASP A 17 -0.95 -4.86 14.49
C ASP A 17 -1.04 -6.11 13.60
N VAL A 18 -2.00 -6.14 12.66
CA VAL A 18 -2.06 -7.17 11.61
C VAL A 18 -0.91 -6.98 10.62
N ILE A 19 -0.60 -5.74 10.28
CA ILE A 19 0.48 -5.42 9.33
C ILE A 19 1.84 -5.78 9.93
N ILE A 20 2.10 -5.29 11.14
CA ILE A 20 3.33 -5.60 11.87
C ILE A 20 3.01 -5.70 13.37
N PRO A 21 3.11 -6.91 13.97
CA PRO A 21 2.80 -7.09 15.39
C PRO A 21 3.68 -6.24 16.31
N ALA A 22 3.09 -5.77 17.40
CA ALA A 22 3.75 -4.87 18.35
C ALA A 22 5.06 -5.43 18.89
N ARG A 23 5.19 -6.75 19.00
CA ARG A 23 6.42 -7.40 19.50
C ARG A 23 7.65 -7.17 18.62
N TYR A 24 7.47 -6.70 17.39
CA TYR A 24 8.57 -6.42 16.45
C TYR A 24 8.92 -4.94 16.36
N LEU A 25 8.29 -4.08 17.18
CA LEU A 25 8.49 -2.63 17.11
C LEU A 25 9.74 -2.12 17.82
N ASN A 26 10.53 -3.01 18.39
CA ASN A 26 11.81 -2.67 19.01
C ASN A 26 12.92 -2.44 17.98
N THR A 27 12.63 -2.58 16.71
CA THR A 27 13.58 -2.34 15.62
C THR A 27 12.99 -1.36 14.60
N ALA A 28 13.85 -0.61 13.95
CA ALA A 28 13.51 0.20 12.79
C ALA A 28 14.26 -0.29 11.54
N ASP A 29 14.91 -1.46 11.61
CA ASP A 29 15.59 -2.06 10.46
C ASP A 29 14.54 -2.52 9.43
N PRO A 30 14.53 -1.92 8.20
CA PRO A 30 13.56 -2.29 7.18
C PRO A 30 13.56 -3.78 6.81
N LYS A 31 14.72 -4.42 6.82
CA LYS A 31 14.81 -5.86 6.50
C LYS A 31 14.15 -6.73 7.56
N GLU A 32 14.35 -6.38 8.82
CA GLU A 32 13.73 -7.10 9.94
C GLU A 32 12.23 -6.89 9.96
N LEU A 33 11.76 -5.64 9.76
CA LEU A 33 10.33 -5.35 9.66
C LEU A 33 9.70 -6.09 8.49
N ALA A 34 10.36 -6.13 7.34
CA ALA A 34 9.86 -6.84 6.16
C ALA A 34 9.70 -8.34 6.41
N SER A 35 10.59 -8.96 7.18
CA SER A 35 10.51 -10.39 7.48
C SER A 35 9.31 -10.76 8.34
N HIS A 36 8.75 -9.81 9.10
CA HIS A 36 7.60 -10.01 9.97
C HIS A 36 6.33 -9.31 9.49
N CYS A 37 6.40 -8.60 8.34
CA CYS A 37 5.26 -7.88 7.80
C CYS A 37 4.22 -8.87 7.30
N MET A 38 2.98 -8.72 7.83
CA MET A 38 1.85 -9.54 7.39
C MET A 38 2.23 -11.02 7.29
N GLU A 39 2.64 -11.59 8.42
CA GLU A 39 3.24 -12.93 8.48
C GLU A 39 2.42 -14.01 7.78
N ASP A 40 1.11 -13.80 7.65
CA ASP A 40 0.21 -14.75 7.01
C ASP A 40 0.19 -14.62 5.47
N ILE A 41 0.91 -13.64 4.92
CA ILE A 41 0.88 -13.38 3.50
C ILE A 41 1.97 -14.17 2.75
N ASP A 42 1.61 -14.71 1.58
CA ASP A 42 2.56 -15.32 0.67
C ASP A 42 3.41 -14.22 0.01
N LYS A 43 4.72 -14.36 0.06
CA LYS A 43 5.68 -13.38 -0.49
C LYS A 43 5.63 -13.25 -2.03
N ASN A 44 4.83 -14.05 -2.72
CA ASN A 44 4.65 -13.96 -4.17
C ASN A 44 3.68 -12.85 -4.61
N PHE A 45 3.04 -12.16 -3.66
CA PHE A 45 2.13 -11.06 -3.96
C PHE A 45 2.86 -9.73 -3.95
N ALA A 46 2.48 -8.84 -4.86
CA ALA A 46 3.09 -7.52 -5.01
C ALA A 46 2.14 -6.37 -4.70
N ILE A 47 0.83 -6.61 -4.65
CA ILE A 47 -0.19 -5.59 -4.42
C ILE A 47 -1.15 -6.07 -3.34
N ILE A 48 -1.45 -5.18 -2.40
CA ILE A 48 -2.47 -5.43 -1.38
C ILE A 48 -3.74 -4.69 -1.78
N VAL A 49 -4.88 -5.38 -1.74
CA VAL A 49 -6.21 -4.77 -1.91
C VAL A 49 -7.02 -5.05 -0.65
N ALA A 50 -7.58 -4.00 -0.08
CA ALA A 50 -8.39 -4.10 1.13
C ALA A 50 -9.64 -3.22 1.01
N LYS A 51 -10.50 -3.27 2.00
CA LYS A 51 -11.74 -2.51 1.99
C LYS A 51 -11.61 -1.24 2.81
N LYS A 52 -12.48 -1.02 3.80
CA LYS A 52 -12.53 0.25 4.55
C LYS A 52 -11.48 0.30 5.65
N ASN A 53 -10.97 1.51 5.89
CA ASN A 53 -10.17 1.84 7.06
C ASN A 53 -8.89 1.02 7.19
N PHE A 54 -8.16 0.83 6.09
CA PHE A 54 -6.88 0.13 6.10
C PHE A 54 -5.83 0.92 6.88
N GLY A 55 -5.09 0.23 7.76
CA GLY A 55 -4.05 0.86 8.58
C GLY A 55 -4.57 1.50 9.86
N CYS A 56 -5.78 1.13 10.31
CA CYS A 56 -6.36 1.64 11.55
C CYS A 56 -5.56 1.15 12.76
N GLY A 57 -5.89 1.67 13.93
CA GLY A 57 -5.18 1.35 15.17
C GLY A 57 -4.17 2.42 15.54
N SER A 58 -3.00 2.03 16.04
CA SER A 58 -2.00 3.01 16.47
C SER A 58 -1.24 3.64 15.30
N SER A 59 -0.74 4.86 15.54
CA SER A 59 -0.07 5.69 14.53
C SER A 59 1.39 5.29 14.30
N ARG A 60 1.63 4.05 13.90
CA ARG A 60 2.98 3.51 13.73
C ARG A 60 3.50 3.72 12.32
N GLU A 61 4.61 4.43 12.20
CA GLU A 61 5.34 4.54 10.93
C GLU A 61 5.92 3.20 10.47
N HIS A 62 6.07 2.26 11.38
CA HIS A 62 6.58 0.91 11.09
C HIS A 62 5.67 0.14 10.13
N ALA A 63 4.35 0.37 10.18
CA ALA A 63 3.41 -0.36 9.34
C ALA A 63 3.63 -0.10 7.84
N PRO A 64 3.59 1.15 7.34
CA PRO A 64 3.86 1.39 5.93
C PRO A 64 5.31 1.08 5.54
N LEU A 65 6.27 1.28 6.43
CA LEU A 65 7.67 0.92 6.17
C LEU A 65 7.83 -0.59 5.98
N ALA A 66 7.19 -1.40 6.81
CA ALA A 66 7.21 -2.85 6.69
C ALA A 66 6.62 -3.33 5.36
N ILE A 67 5.48 -2.76 4.96
CA ILE A 67 4.84 -3.08 3.68
C ILE A 67 5.78 -2.76 2.52
N LYS A 68 6.31 -1.55 2.48
CA LYS A 68 7.23 -1.12 1.43
C LYS A 68 8.47 -2.00 1.36
N SER A 69 9.07 -2.30 2.49
CA SER A 69 10.30 -3.09 2.59
C SER A 69 10.10 -4.56 2.22
N SER A 70 8.88 -5.07 2.33
CA SER A 70 8.55 -6.45 1.95
C SER A 70 8.39 -6.66 0.45
N GLY A 71 8.52 -5.60 -0.35
CA GLY A 71 8.42 -5.68 -1.80
C GLY A 71 7.02 -5.40 -2.35
N ILE A 72 6.09 -4.98 -1.52
CA ILE A 72 4.75 -4.58 -1.97
C ILE A 72 4.86 -3.25 -2.71
N SER A 73 4.36 -3.22 -3.94
CA SER A 73 4.45 -2.06 -4.83
C SER A 73 3.36 -1.03 -4.59
N CYS A 74 2.20 -1.45 -4.09
CA CYS A 74 1.04 -0.57 -3.92
C CYS A 74 0.02 -1.20 -2.98
N VAL A 75 -0.72 -0.34 -2.27
CA VAL A 75 -1.90 -0.74 -1.51
C VAL A 75 -3.12 0.00 -2.07
N ILE A 76 -4.17 -0.74 -2.40
CA ILE A 76 -5.46 -0.20 -2.85
C ILE A 76 -6.48 -0.52 -1.76
N ALA A 77 -7.26 0.47 -1.36
CA ALA A 77 -8.32 0.26 -0.37
C ALA A 77 -9.51 1.17 -0.68
N SER A 78 -10.68 0.81 -0.13
CA SER A 78 -11.85 1.72 -0.18
C SER A 78 -11.53 3.02 0.54
N THR A 79 -10.97 2.91 1.74
CA THR A 79 -10.47 4.06 2.52
C THR A 79 -9.25 3.63 3.34
N PHE A 80 -8.44 4.62 3.70
CA PHE A 80 -7.30 4.44 4.62
C PHE A 80 -7.52 5.23 5.90
N ALA A 81 -7.01 4.72 7.02
CA ALA A 81 -6.89 5.53 8.23
C ALA A 81 -5.98 6.73 7.93
N ARG A 82 -6.37 7.91 8.44
CA ARG A 82 -5.70 9.19 8.10
C ARG A 82 -4.19 9.17 8.37
N ILE A 83 -3.80 8.67 9.52
CA ILE A 83 -2.38 8.64 9.91
C ILE A 83 -1.60 7.66 9.04
N PHE A 84 -2.17 6.50 8.76
CA PHE A 84 -1.55 5.54 7.85
C PHE A 84 -1.35 6.14 6.46
N PHE A 85 -2.36 6.84 5.92
CA PHE A 85 -2.27 7.51 4.63
C PHE A 85 -1.09 8.49 4.60
N ARG A 86 -1.02 9.37 5.61
CA ARG A 86 0.06 10.37 5.72
C ARG A 86 1.44 9.71 5.82
N ASN A 87 1.58 8.73 6.69
CA ASN A 87 2.85 8.02 6.89
C ASN A 87 3.31 7.30 5.63
N SER A 88 2.36 6.71 4.89
CA SER A 88 2.65 6.02 3.63
C SER A 88 3.23 6.97 2.58
N ILE A 89 2.62 8.14 2.40
CA ILE A 89 3.13 9.15 1.47
C ILE A 89 4.52 9.61 1.90
N ASN A 90 4.73 9.87 3.18
CA ASN A 90 6.00 10.37 3.70
C ASN A 90 7.17 9.41 3.47
N ILE A 91 6.93 8.12 3.47
CA ILE A 91 7.99 7.12 3.23
C ILE A 91 8.03 6.63 1.78
N GLY A 92 7.14 7.13 0.93
CA GLY A 92 7.11 6.76 -0.49
C GLY A 92 6.42 5.44 -0.80
N LEU A 93 5.49 4.98 0.03
CA LEU A 93 4.65 3.82 -0.29
C LEU A 93 3.45 4.29 -1.12
N PRO A 94 3.32 3.85 -2.38
CA PRO A 94 2.15 4.20 -3.19
C PRO A 94 0.86 3.58 -2.63
N ILE A 95 -0.16 4.42 -2.46
CA ILE A 95 -1.48 3.98 -2.02
C ILE A 95 -2.57 4.67 -2.83
N ILE A 96 -3.68 3.98 -3.07
CA ILE A 96 -4.81 4.52 -3.85
C ILE A 96 -6.12 4.19 -3.13
N GLU A 97 -6.99 5.19 -2.98
CA GLU A 97 -8.37 4.98 -2.54
C GLU A 97 -9.24 4.78 -3.77
N CYS A 98 -9.89 3.62 -3.87
CA CYS A 98 -10.84 3.30 -4.92
C CYS A 98 -11.81 2.24 -4.43
N ASP A 99 -13.01 2.67 -4.05
CA ASP A 99 -14.04 1.77 -3.50
C ASP A 99 -14.48 0.72 -4.53
N GLU A 100 -14.66 1.13 -5.79
CA GLU A 100 -15.04 0.22 -6.87
C GLU A 100 -14.02 -0.89 -7.06
N ALA A 101 -12.75 -0.55 -7.14
CA ALA A 101 -11.68 -1.53 -7.29
C ALA A 101 -11.57 -2.44 -6.07
N ALA A 102 -11.67 -1.86 -4.87
CA ALA A 102 -11.58 -2.61 -3.63
C ALA A 102 -12.67 -3.69 -3.50
N LYS A 103 -13.86 -3.41 -4.04
CA LYS A 103 -14.97 -4.37 -4.03
C LYS A 103 -14.89 -5.42 -5.12
N ALA A 104 -14.43 -5.04 -6.31
CA ALA A 104 -14.46 -5.88 -7.50
C ALA A 104 -13.24 -6.79 -7.65
N ILE A 105 -12.07 -6.35 -7.20
CA ILE A 105 -10.83 -7.11 -7.31
C ILE A 105 -10.87 -8.30 -6.33
N GLU A 106 -10.45 -9.46 -6.83
CA GLU A 106 -10.40 -10.69 -6.04
C GLU A 106 -8.97 -11.10 -5.74
N ASP A 107 -8.80 -11.92 -4.70
CA ASP A 107 -7.51 -12.48 -4.32
C ASP A 107 -6.89 -13.24 -5.49
N GLY A 108 -5.62 -12.99 -5.77
CA GLY A 108 -4.91 -13.63 -6.86
C GLY A 108 -5.04 -12.94 -8.22
N ASP A 109 -5.90 -11.93 -8.36
CA ASP A 109 -5.99 -11.17 -9.61
C ASP A 109 -4.67 -10.47 -9.92
N GLU A 110 -4.37 -10.33 -11.22
CA GLU A 110 -3.21 -9.57 -11.67
C GLU A 110 -3.64 -8.16 -12.06
N LEU A 111 -2.95 -7.16 -11.52
CA LEU A 111 -3.26 -5.75 -11.77
C LEU A 111 -2.08 -5.03 -12.40
N GLU A 112 -2.41 -3.99 -13.18
CA GLU A 112 -1.47 -2.97 -13.64
C GLU A 112 -2.04 -1.60 -13.26
N ILE A 113 -1.23 -0.77 -12.59
CA ILE A 113 -1.67 0.50 -12.04
C ILE A 113 -0.83 1.63 -12.63
N ASP A 114 -1.51 2.66 -13.15
CA ASP A 114 -0.87 3.91 -13.57
C ASP A 114 -1.20 4.99 -12.53
N PHE A 115 -0.19 5.38 -11.74
CA PHE A 115 -0.39 6.35 -10.66
C PHE A 115 -0.61 7.77 -11.17
N ASN A 116 -0.18 8.09 -12.38
CA ASN A 116 -0.36 9.42 -12.95
C ASN A 116 -1.82 9.68 -13.34
N SER A 117 -2.50 8.68 -13.87
CA SER A 117 -3.91 8.78 -14.26
C SER A 117 -4.87 8.26 -13.21
N GLY A 118 -4.40 7.44 -12.27
CA GLY A 118 -5.23 6.75 -11.30
C GLY A 118 -5.94 5.52 -11.86
N ILE A 119 -5.59 5.07 -13.06
CA ILE A 119 -6.22 3.91 -13.69
C ILE A 119 -5.66 2.62 -13.12
N ILE A 120 -6.56 1.76 -12.66
CA ILE A 120 -6.27 0.41 -12.18
C ILE A 120 -6.84 -0.57 -13.19
N LYS A 121 -5.96 -1.32 -13.84
CA LYS A 121 -6.36 -2.33 -14.82
C LYS A 121 -6.30 -3.71 -14.19
N ASN A 122 -7.44 -4.40 -14.14
CA ASN A 122 -7.49 -5.81 -13.74
C ASN A 122 -7.27 -6.67 -14.97
N ILE A 123 -6.07 -7.21 -15.11
CA ILE A 123 -5.68 -8.00 -16.28
C ILE A 123 -6.42 -9.33 -16.29
N THR A 124 -6.58 -9.97 -15.14
CA THR A 124 -7.25 -11.26 -15.00
C THR A 124 -8.72 -11.19 -15.47
N LYS A 125 -9.43 -10.10 -15.11
CA LYS A 125 -10.85 -9.93 -15.44
C LYS A 125 -11.10 -9.06 -16.66
N ASN A 126 -10.05 -8.42 -17.19
CA ASN A 126 -10.15 -7.45 -18.29
C ASN A 126 -11.10 -6.28 -17.94
N GLU A 127 -10.95 -5.73 -16.75
CA GLU A 127 -11.74 -4.61 -16.24
C GLU A 127 -10.82 -3.46 -15.84
N ASN A 128 -11.33 -2.24 -15.91
CA ASN A 128 -10.61 -1.04 -15.50
C ASN A 128 -11.39 -0.28 -14.44
N TYR A 129 -10.65 0.28 -13.49
CA TYR A 129 -11.21 1.14 -12.43
C TYR A 129 -10.39 2.41 -12.38
N LYS A 130 -11.01 3.51 -11.94
CA LYS A 130 -10.31 4.78 -11.80
C LYS A 130 -10.35 5.22 -10.34
N GLY A 131 -9.17 5.26 -9.71
CA GLY A 131 -8.97 5.85 -8.40
C GLY A 131 -8.62 7.32 -8.52
N GLU A 132 -8.50 7.99 -7.37
CA GLU A 132 -8.06 9.38 -7.30
C GLU A 132 -6.56 9.45 -7.60
N PRO A 133 -6.13 10.17 -8.67
CA PRO A 133 -4.70 10.37 -8.89
C PRO A 133 -4.13 11.30 -7.83
N PHE A 134 -2.88 11.09 -7.43
CA PHE A 134 -2.22 11.97 -6.49
C PHE A 134 -1.94 13.35 -7.13
N PRO A 135 -2.02 14.44 -6.34
CA PRO A 135 -1.43 15.70 -6.77
C PRO A 135 0.06 15.52 -7.12
N GLU A 136 0.55 16.36 -8.02
CA GLU A 136 1.93 16.25 -8.53
C GLU A 136 2.98 16.24 -7.40
N PHE A 137 2.81 17.07 -6.38
CA PHE A 137 3.78 17.10 -5.28
C PHE A 137 3.82 15.78 -4.49
N MET A 138 2.69 15.09 -4.32
CA MET A 138 2.65 13.77 -3.69
C MET A 138 3.33 12.71 -4.55
N GLN A 139 3.13 12.77 -5.87
CA GLN A 139 3.82 11.87 -6.79
C GLN A 139 5.33 12.06 -6.72
N ASN A 140 5.79 13.30 -6.61
CA ASN A 140 7.21 13.60 -6.48
C ASN A 140 7.81 13.07 -5.18
N ILE A 141 7.08 13.16 -4.07
CA ILE A 141 7.51 12.58 -2.80
C ILE A 141 7.67 11.06 -2.92
N ILE A 142 6.69 10.38 -3.51
CA ILE A 142 6.72 8.93 -3.71
C ILE A 142 7.88 8.55 -4.65
N ASN A 143 8.05 9.26 -5.76
CA ASN A 143 9.11 9.01 -6.71
C ASN A 143 10.52 9.21 -6.11
N SER A 144 10.63 10.06 -5.09
CA SER A 144 11.88 10.31 -4.37
C SER A 144 12.13 9.30 -3.22
N ASN A 145 11.26 8.31 -3.06
CA ASN A 145 11.26 7.36 -1.95
C ASN A 145 11.03 8.00 -0.59
N GLY A 146 10.20 9.04 -0.54
CA GLY A 146 9.72 9.63 0.68
C GLY A 146 10.08 11.10 0.85
N LEU A 147 9.49 11.72 1.84
CA LEU A 147 9.57 13.16 2.08
C LEU A 147 11.00 13.63 2.35
N ILE A 148 11.77 12.88 3.13
CA ILE A 148 13.14 13.28 3.49
C ILE A 148 14.02 13.36 2.23
N ASN A 149 13.94 12.36 1.36
CA ASN A 149 14.68 12.35 0.10
C ASN A 149 14.20 13.46 -0.85
N TYR A 150 12.91 13.73 -0.88
CA TYR A 150 12.33 14.81 -1.68
C TYR A 150 12.88 16.18 -1.26
N ILE A 151 12.96 16.44 0.04
CA ILE A 151 13.49 17.69 0.57
C ILE A 151 14.99 17.87 0.26
N LYS A 152 15.76 16.76 0.32
CA LYS A 152 17.21 16.80 0.03
C LYS A 152 17.54 17.06 -1.44
N ASN A 153 16.63 16.75 -2.29
CA ASN A 153 16.78 16.98 -3.74
C ASN A 153 16.16 18.31 -4.14
#